data_d8948008dd2b94ed023723362d14ab8d
#
_entry.id   d8948008dd2b94ed023723362d14ab8d
#
_cell.length_a   1.000
_cell.length_b   1.000
_cell.length_c   1.000
_cell.angle_alpha   90.00
_cell.angle_beta   90.00
_cell.angle_gamma   90.00
#
_symmetry.space_group_name_H-M   'P 1'
#
loop_
_entity.id
_entity.type
_entity.pdbx_description
1 polymer ?
#
loop_
_entity_poly.entity_id
_entity_poly.type
_entity_poly.pdbx_seq_one_letter_code
_entity_poly.pdbx_strand_id
1 'polypeptide(L)'
;MPVESAGPSTGADFGADLDRCPQVLLRNVRVVPVGGVPAPQGSVDVRMRAGRVVDLAPTVTPDPRDSEVHDGEGRWIIPGLWDHHVHLAQWADTLSRLDLSGTTSPDEVTDRIRRHLDTLPVNDADSVVVGFGHRSATWARQPTVAELDAVSGRHPVALVSGDGHNGWLNSAALALLGAPATEGALVENDWYPVWTRIGSLPGSQEARDTAYQLAVSRAAALGIVGVGDMEFGDGFLDWPRRFAAGVQDLRVRVATYPTGLDAVLAAGLRSGDVLGDSGGLVRMGPLKIISDGSLNTRTAYCHEEYAGGSGLAEPRGRANYSGADLAELARRATQAGLRMAVHAIGDAAITQALDVFESTGARGTIEHAQLMQPSDVVRMARLGVGASVQPAHLLDDRDVTALCWPDRADRCFPLREMVEAGVALLLGSDAPVSPLDPWLAMAAAVHRSADERDPWNAGQSLTAAQALAGSTDGCTTVTLGSRADLVVLEADPLDGAAGDSAAVGQRLRTMPVAATYLGGRRTFGSGHDDR
;
A
#
# COMPACT_ATOMS: atom_id res chain seq x y z
N MET A 1 -2.84 26.20 29.55
CA MET A 1 -3.76 25.09 29.44
C MET A 1 -3.00 24.02 28.67
N PRO A 2 -2.73 22.83 29.19
CA PRO A 2 -2.06 21.78 28.45
C PRO A 2 -3.01 21.28 27.34
N VAL A 3 -2.52 21.25 26.11
CA VAL A 3 -3.18 20.65 24.96
C VAL A 3 -3.15 19.15 25.21
N GLU A 4 -4.31 18.55 25.44
CA GLU A 4 -4.45 17.08 25.40
C GLU A 4 -3.99 16.59 24.02
N SER A 5 -2.87 15.89 24.01
CA SER A 5 -2.43 15.11 22.86
C SER A 5 -3.54 14.13 22.51
N ALA A 6 -4.09 14.23 21.31
CA ALA A 6 -5.01 13.23 20.77
C ALA A 6 -4.22 11.91 20.64
N GLY A 7 -4.24 11.12 21.69
CA GLY A 7 -3.73 9.75 21.71
C GLY A 7 -4.47 8.89 20.70
N PRO A 8 -3.86 7.78 20.29
CA PRO A 8 -4.49 6.81 19.38
C PRO A 8 -5.84 6.42 19.95
N SER A 9 -6.84 6.26 19.08
CA SER A 9 -8.20 5.88 19.47
C SER A 9 -8.16 4.62 20.35
N THR A 10 -8.24 4.85 21.67
CA THR A 10 -8.33 3.78 22.65
C THR A 10 -9.67 3.07 22.45
N GLY A 11 -9.61 1.78 22.07
CA GLY A 11 -10.59 0.80 22.46
C GLY A 11 -11.99 1.00 21.93
N ALA A 12 -12.22 0.88 20.61
CA ALA A 12 -13.50 0.37 20.15
C ALA A 12 -13.53 -1.12 20.53
N ASP A 13 -14.44 -1.48 21.40
CA ASP A 13 -14.72 -2.83 21.87
C ASP A 13 -14.90 -3.76 20.67
N PHE A 14 -14.04 -4.76 20.57
CA PHE A 14 -14.16 -5.82 19.56
C PHE A 14 -15.20 -6.79 20.08
N GLY A 15 -16.47 -6.58 19.69
CA GLY A 15 -17.58 -7.41 20.15
C GLY A 15 -17.50 -8.86 19.71
N ALA A 16 -17.92 -9.72 20.60
CA ALA A 16 -18.59 -11.02 20.53
C ALA A 16 -18.01 -12.19 19.72
N ASP A 17 -17.11 -12.03 18.72
CA ASP A 17 -16.55 -13.17 17.96
C ASP A 17 -15.09 -13.51 18.32
N LEU A 18 -14.50 -12.80 19.25
CA LEU A 18 -13.12 -13.01 19.71
C LEU A 18 -12.95 -14.26 20.60
N ASP A 19 -14.05 -14.81 21.12
CA ASP A 19 -14.03 -16.06 21.87
C ASP A 19 -13.71 -17.29 20.99
N ARG A 20 -13.77 -17.11 19.66
CA ARG A 20 -13.38 -18.14 18.66
C ARG A 20 -11.91 -18.04 18.24
N CYS A 21 -11.20 -16.96 18.61
CA CYS A 21 -9.78 -16.88 18.31
C CYS A 21 -9.01 -17.89 19.18
N PRO A 22 -8.05 -18.63 18.60
CA PRO A 22 -7.22 -19.55 19.38
C PRO A 22 -6.49 -18.81 20.49
N GLN A 23 -6.29 -19.48 21.64
CA GLN A 23 -5.35 -19.02 22.63
C GLN A 23 -3.99 -19.57 22.24
N VAL A 24 -3.05 -18.69 21.94
CA VAL A 24 -1.71 -19.03 21.44
C VAL A 24 -0.67 -18.57 22.45
N LEU A 25 0.27 -19.47 22.78
CA LEU A 25 1.45 -19.16 23.58
C LEU A 25 2.69 -19.15 22.67
N LEU A 26 3.25 -17.96 22.44
CA LEU A 26 4.53 -17.77 21.76
C LEU A 26 5.63 -17.65 22.82
N ARG A 27 6.58 -18.56 22.82
CA ARG A 27 7.64 -18.65 23.83
C ARG A 27 8.97 -18.13 23.28
N ASN A 28 9.84 -17.72 24.19
CA ASN A 28 11.24 -17.41 23.92
C ASN A 28 11.42 -16.42 22.77
N VAL A 29 10.76 -15.26 22.86
CA VAL A 29 10.90 -14.15 21.89
C VAL A 29 11.49 -12.91 22.56
N ARG A 30 12.11 -12.04 21.78
CA ARG A 30 12.62 -10.74 22.19
C ARG A 30 11.72 -9.62 21.64
N VAL A 31 11.39 -8.67 22.45
CA VAL A 31 10.53 -7.54 22.03
C VAL A 31 11.39 -6.39 21.54
N VAL A 32 11.07 -5.88 20.34
CA VAL A 32 11.71 -4.68 19.77
C VAL A 32 11.02 -3.43 20.33
N PRO A 33 11.77 -2.41 20.79
CA PRO A 33 11.19 -1.14 21.20
C PRO A 33 10.67 -0.37 19.99
N VAL A 34 9.41 0.08 20.05
CA VAL A 34 8.72 0.82 18.97
C VAL A 34 8.08 2.09 19.55
N GLY A 35 8.15 3.19 18.81
CA GLY A 35 7.49 4.46 19.19
C GLY A 35 8.01 5.06 20.49
N GLY A 36 9.28 4.84 20.84
CA GLY A 36 9.90 5.39 22.06
C GLY A 36 9.48 4.68 23.36
N VAL A 37 8.68 3.63 23.31
CA VAL A 37 8.30 2.82 24.47
C VAL A 37 9.36 1.74 24.72
N PRO A 38 9.96 1.65 25.93
CA PRO A 38 10.97 0.63 26.23
C PRO A 38 10.41 -0.80 26.10
N ALA A 39 11.28 -1.73 25.66
CA ALA A 39 10.98 -3.15 25.62
C ALA A 39 11.51 -3.87 26.86
N PRO A 40 10.94 -5.04 27.24
CA PRO A 40 11.51 -5.93 28.25
C PRO A 40 12.93 -6.35 27.89
N GLN A 41 13.78 -6.55 28.91
CA GLN A 41 15.13 -7.08 28.73
C GLN A 41 15.09 -8.62 28.56
N GLY A 42 15.84 -9.14 27.61
CA GLY A 42 15.95 -10.58 27.37
C GLY A 42 14.74 -11.19 26.65
N SER A 43 14.66 -12.52 26.69
CA SER A 43 13.53 -13.26 26.11
C SER A 43 12.33 -13.25 27.03
N VAL A 44 11.15 -13.25 26.41
CA VAL A 44 9.86 -13.34 27.10
C VAL A 44 8.96 -14.36 26.40
N ASP A 45 7.99 -14.88 27.14
CA ASP A 45 6.86 -15.60 26.59
C ASP A 45 5.66 -14.64 26.46
N VAL A 46 4.89 -14.79 25.39
CA VAL A 46 3.73 -13.94 25.07
C VAL A 46 2.51 -14.83 24.84
N ARG A 47 1.46 -14.65 25.66
CA ARG A 47 0.18 -15.32 25.41
C ARG A 47 -0.78 -14.37 24.74
N MET A 48 -1.37 -14.83 23.65
CA MET A 48 -2.41 -14.14 22.90
C MET A 48 -3.75 -14.84 23.11
N ARG A 49 -4.80 -14.06 23.39
CA ARG A 49 -6.18 -14.53 23.54
C ARG A 49 -7.15 -13.43 23.16
N ALA A 50 -8.23 -13.78 22.50
CA ALA A 50 -9.29 -12.84 22.08
C ALA A 50 -8.72 -11.58 21.39
N GLY A 51 -7.76 -11.77 20.49
CA GLY A 51 -7.12 -10.69 19.73
C GLY A 51 -6.21 -9.76 20.53
N ARG A 52 -5.85 -10.13 21.78
CA ARG A 52 -5.02 -9.32 22.68
C ARG A 52 -3.86 -10.12 23.27
N VAL A 53 -2.78 -9.43 23.60
CA VAL A 53 -1.71 -9.94 24.45
C VAL A 53 -2.21 -9.92 25.88
N VAL A 54 -2.37 -11.10 26.48
CA VAL A 54 -2.91 -11.26 27.85
C VAL A 54 -1.85 -11.62 28.89
N ASP A 55 -0.72 -12.22 28.47
CA ASP A 55 0.46 -12.44 29.30
C ASP A 55 1.72 -12.03 28.53
N LEU A 56 2.66 -11.43 29.23
CA LEU A 56 4.00 -11.12 28.74
C LEU A 56 4.96 -11.14 29.93
N ALA A 57 5.80 -12.19 30.01
CA ALA A 57 6.71 -12.40 31.13
C ALA A 57 7.92 -13.23 30.68
N PRO A 58 9.05 -13.24 31.42
CA PRO A 58 10.21 -14.09 31.10
C PRO A 58 9.87 -15.58 30.98
N THR A 59 8.83 -16.03 31.68
CA THR A 59 8.26 -17.38 31.55
C THR A 59 6.77 -17.34 31.85
N VAL A 60 5.96 -17.89 30.95
CA VAL A 60 4.52 -18.05 31.13
C VAL A 60 4.21 -19.54 31.25
N THR A 61 3.52 -19.91 32.33
CA THR A 61 3.10 -21.32 32.52
C THR A 61 2.08 -21.71 31.43
N PRO A 62 2.30 -22.82 30.70
CA PRO A 62 1.31 -23.31 29.76
C PRO A 62 -0.06 -23.53 30.40
N ASP A 63 -1.11 -23.12 29.71
CA ASP A 63 -2.52 -23.29 30.10
C ASP A 63 -3.15 -24.40 29.26
N PRO A 64 -3.97 -25.30 29.79
CA PRO A 64 -4.69 -26.31 28.99
C PRO A 64 -5.55 -25.72 27.86
N ARG A 65 -5.86 -24.43 27.92
CA ARG A 65 -6.58 -23.69 26.88
C ARG A 65 -5.66 -23.18 25.76
N ASP A 66 -4.33 -23.25 25.92
CA ASP A 66 -3.41 -22.91 24.85
C ASP A 66 -3.59 -23.94 23.72
N SER A 67 -4.30 -23.55 22.66
CA SER A 67 -4.57 -24.41 21.50
C SER A 67 -3.31 -24.63 20.66
N GLU A 68 -2.38 -23.66 20.71
CA GLU A 68 -1.11 -23.68 20.00
C GLU A 68 -0.01 -23.14 20.91
N VAL A 69 1.16 -23.80 20.86
CA VAL A 69 2.38 -23.35 21.56
C VAL A 69 3.52 -23.34 20.55
N HIS A 70 4.06 -22.15 20.28
CA HIS A 70 5.16 -21.96 19.34
C HIS A 70 6.42 -21.53 20.09
N ASP A 71 7.56 -22.10 19.75
CA ASP A 71 8.87 -21.61 20.21
C ASP A 71 9.38 -20.55 19.23
N GLY A 72 9.61 -19.35 19.69
CA GLY A 72 10.19 -18.27 18.90
C GLY A 72 11.70 -18.36 18.73
N GLU A 73 12.38 -19.33 19.38
CA GLU A 73 13.82 -19.61 19.22
C GLU A 73 14.72 -18.39 19.45
N GLY A 74 14.29 -17.46 20.31
CA GLY A 74 15.01 -16.21 20.58
C GLY A 74 14.86 -15.13 19.49
N ARG A 75 13.95 -15.33 18.54
CA ARG A 75 13.61 -14.35 17.48
C ARG A 75 13.00 -13.07 18.04
N TRP A 76 12.86 -12.09 17.19
CA TRP A 76 12.38 -10.78 17.55
C TRP A 76 10.91 -10.59 17.20
N ILE A 77 10.14 -9.89 18.05
CA ILE A 77 8.74 -9.53 17.77
C ILE A 77 8.55 -8.03 17.69
N ILE A 78 7.74 -7.63 16.73
CA ILE A 78 7.23 -6.27 16.54
C ILE A 78 5.70 -6.28 16.45
N PRO A 79 5.01 -5.14 16.64
CA PRO A 79 3.63 -5.00 16.19
C PRO A 79 3.48 -5.31 14.71
N GLY A 80 2.33 -5.81 14.30
CA GLY A 80 2.04 -6.06 12.90
C GLY A 80 2.18 -4.81 12.03
N LEU A 81 2.75 -4.99 10.85
CA LEU A 81 2.99 -3.90 9.90
C LEU A 81 1.72 -3.51 9.14
N TRP A 82 1.65 -2.25 8.77
CA TRP A 82 0.59 -1.68 7.95
C TRP A 82 1.15 -1.01 6.70
N ASP A 83 0.45 -1.20 5.58
CA ASP A 83 0.59 -0.34 4.41
C ASP A 83 -0.55 0.66 4.41
N HIS A 84 -0.24 1.96 4.56
CA HIS A 84 -1.26 2.98 4.74
C HIS A 84 -1.87 3.49 3.43
N HIS A 85 -1.33 3.09 2.28
CA HIS A 85 -1.80 3.51 0.97
C HIS A 85 -1.52 2.43 -0.06
N VAL A 86 -2.55 1.71 -0.47
CA VAL A 86 -2.46 0.66 -1.49
C VAL A 86 -3.71 0.65 -2.36
N HIS A 87 -3.55 0.32 -3.64
CA HIS A 87 -4.63 -0.03 -4.55
C HIS A 87 -4.66 -1.56 -4.65
N LEU A 88 -5.34 -2.20 -3.67
CA LEU A 88 -5.17 -3.63 -3.45
C LEU A 88 -5.71 -4.50 -4.59
N ALA A 89 -6.79 -4.07 -5.25
CA ALA A 89 -7.30 -4.77 -6.43
C ALA A 89 -6.29 -4.75 -7.58
N GLN A 90 -5.75 -3.57 -7.86
CA GLN A 90 -4.76 -3.41 -8.92
C GLN A 90 -3.50 -4.21 -8.62
N TRP A 91 -3.03 -4.19 -7.36
CA TRP A 91 -1.87 -5.00 -6.96
C TRP A 91 -2.17 -6.51 -7.06
N ALA A 92 -3.31 -6.97 -6.57
CA ALA A 92 -3.74 -8.37 -6.68
C ALA A 92 -3.78 -8.82 -8.15
N ASP A 93 -4.33 -7.97 -9.02
CA ASP A 93 -4.35 -8.21 -10.46
C ASP A 93 -2.94 -8.41 -11.04
N THR A 94 -1.94 -7.65 -10.59
CA THR A 94 -0.55 -7.84 -11.06
C THR A 94 0.02 -9.19 -10.65
N LEU A 95 -0.40 -9.74 -9.50
CA LEU A 95 0.08 -11.04 -9.01
C LEU A 95 -0.51 -12.24 -9.77
N SER A 96 -1.69 -12.06 -10.36
CA SER A 96 -2.38 -13.11 -11.12
C SER A 96 -2.10 -13.04 -12.62
N ARG A 97 -1.49 -11.96 -13.10
CA ARG A 97 -1.17 -11.75 -14.50
C ARG A 97 0.19 -12.35 -14.86
N LEU A 98 0.32 -12.75 -16.13
CA LEU A 98 1.62 -13.14 -16.66
C LEU A 98 2.57 -11.94 -16.63
N ASP A 99 3.65 -12.05 -15.86
CA ASP A 99 4.67 -10.99 -15.78
C ASP A 99 5.47 -10.91 -17.09
N LEU A 100 5.39 -9.75 -17.72
CA LEU A 100 6.11 -9.42 -18.96
C LEU A 100 7.21 -8.39 -18.74
N SER A 101 7.49 -8.04 -17.48
CA SER A 101 8.54 -7.06 -17.15
C SER A 101 9.90 -7.56 -17.64
N GLY A 102 10.74 -6.62 -18.09
CA GLY A 102 12.07 -6.91 -18.58
C GLY A 102 12.12 -7.59 -19.96
N THR A 103 10.97 -7.79 -20.64
CA THR A 103 10.98 -8.27 -22.03
C THR A 103 11.48 -7.18 -22.96
N THR A 104 12.35 -7.56 -23.90
CA THR A 104 13.05 -6.65 -24.82
C THR A 104 12.56 -6.77 -26.27
N SER A 105 11.66 -7.73 -26.55
CA SER A 105 11.13 -7.96 -27.88
C SER A 105 9.77 -8.67 -27.86
N PRO A 106 8.97 -8.59 -28.97
CA PRO A 106 7.77 -9.39 -29.15
C PRO A 106 8.03 -10.90 -29.07
N ASP A 107 9.19 -11.35 -29.53
CA ASP A 107 9.56 -12.78 -29.52
C ASP A 107 9.69 -13.32 -28.10
N GLU A 108 10.32 -12.56 -27.19
CA GLU A 108 10.41 -12.94 -25.76
C GLU A 108 9.04 -13.02 -25.09
N VAL A 109 8.13 -12.11 -25.46
CA VAL A 109 6.75 -12.12 -24.92
C VAL A 109 6.00 -13.35 -25.42
N THR A 110 6.05 -13.65 -26.73
CA THR A 110 5.39 -14.83 -27.30
C THR A 110 5.94 -16.14 -26.74
N ASP A 111 7.25 -16.19 -26.43
CA ASP A 111 7.87 -17.33 -25.74
C ASP A 111 7.41 -17.47 -24.28
N ARG A 112 7.19 -16.36 -23.57
CA ARG A 112 6.59 -16.41 -22.21
C ARG A 112 5.15 -16.89 -22.25
N ILE A 113 4.36 -16.41 -23.20
CA ILE A 113 2.97 -16.85 -23.41
C ILE A 113 2.92 -18.34 -23.70
N ARG A 114 3.74 -18.85 -24.63
CA ARG A 114 3.79 -20.28 -24.96
C ARG A 114 4.08 -21.12 -23.72
N ARG A 115 5.10 -20.76 -22.95
CA ARG A 115 5.44 -21.45 -21.70
C ARG A 115 4.32 -21.39 -20.67
N HIS A 116 3.61 -20.28 -20.56
CA HIS A 116 2.48 -20.15 -19.65
C HIS A 116 1.32 -21.05 -20.09
N LEU A 117 0.97 -21.06 -21.37
CA LEU A 117 -0.08 -21.93 -21.93
C LEU A 117 0.22 -23.42 -21.72
N ASP A 118 1.49 -23.82 -21.81
CA ASP A 118 1.93 -25.19 -21.53
C ASP A 118 1.69 -25.61 -20.05
N THR A 119 1.52 -24.67 -19.14
CA THR A 119 1.21 -24.94 -17.72
C THR A 119 -0.28 -25.04 -17.42
N LEU A 120 -1.14 -24.61 -18.36
CA LEU A 120 -2.59 -24.66 -18.18
C LEU A 120 -3.14 -26.08 -18.31
N PRO A 121 -4.21 -26.42 -17.56
CA PRO A 121 -4.87 -27.71 -17.70
C PRO A 121 -5.35 -27.96 -19.13
N VAL A 122 -5.19 -29.17 -19.63
CA VAL A 122 -5.54 -29.56 -21.01
C VAL A 122 -7.02 -29.27 -21.37
N ASN A 123 -7.89 -29.21 -20.38
CA ASN A 123 -9.33 -28.97 -20.56
C ASN A 123 -9.70 -27.48 -20.47
N ASP A 124 -8.76 -26.57 -20.31
CA ASP A 124 -8.99 -25.14 -20.08
C ASP A 124 -8.71 -24.31 -21.36
N ALA A 125 -9.14 -24.83 -22.50
CA ALA A 125 -8.88 -24.23 -23.82
C ALA A 125 -9.52 -22.84 -24.05
N ASP A 126 -10.40 -22.40 -23.16
CA ASP A 126 -11.09 -21.11 -23.25
C ASP A 126 -10.62 -20.12 -22.16
N SER A 127 -9.61 -20.49 -21.35
CA SER A 127 -9.06 -19.60 -20.33
C SER A 127 -8.41 -18.38 -20.96
N VAL A 128 -8.69 -17.23 -20.35
CA VAL A 128 -8.15 -15.95 -20.79
C VAL A 128 -6.78 -15.71 -20.16
N VAL A 129 -5.78 -15.40 -21.00
CA VAL A 129 -4.45 -15.01 -20.52
C VAL A 129 -4.36 -13.49 -20.47
N VAL A 130 -4.16 -12.95 -19.27
CA VAL A 130 -3.86 -11.53 -19.09
C VAL A 130 -2.41 -11.38 -18.65
N GLY A 131 -1.63 -10.57 -19.39
CA GLY A 131 -0.25 -10.27 -19.07
C GLY A 131 -0.07 -8.77 -18.76
N PHE A 132 0.98 -8.43 -18.02
CA PHE A 132 1.28 -7.05 -17.66
C PHE A 132 2.79 -6.79 -17.65
N GLY A 133 3.19 -5.56 -18.01
CA GLY A 133 4.54 -5.07 -17.76
C GLY A 133 5.44 -4.95 -18.99
N HIS A 134 4.95 -5.25 -20.22
CA HIS A 134 5.78 -5.05 -21.41
C HIS A 134 6.00 -3.55 -21.70
N ARG A 135 7.12 -3.23 -22.37
CA ARG A 135 7.48 -1.86 -22.77
C ARG A 135 7.78 -1.78 -24.25
N SER A 136 6.74 -1.96 -25.10
CA SER A 136 6.87 -2.05 -26.56
C SER A 136 7.50 -0.82 -27.21
N ALA A 137 7.42 0.34 -26.58
CA ALA A 137 8.07 1.58 -27.06
C ALA A 137 9.61 1.48 -27.13
N THR A 138 10.22 0.58 -26.36
CA THR A 138 11.68 0.38 -26.32
C THR A 138 12.15 -0.74 -27.27
N TRP A 139 11.23 -1.45 -27.90
CA TRP A 139 11.57 -2.58 -28.78
C TRP A 139 12.02 -2.15 -30.17
N ALA A 140 12.88 -2.94 -30.78
CA ALA A 140 13.38 -2.68 -32.14
C ALA A 140 12.28 -2.73 -33.23
N ARG A 141 11.17 -3.41 -32.93
CA ARG A 141 10.00 -3.50 -33.81
C ARG A 141 8.72 -3.52 -32.99
N GLN A 142 7.64 -3.05 -33.56
CA GLN A 142 6.33 -3.09 -32.91
C GLN A 142 5.73 -4.50 -32.95
N PRO A 143 4.95 -4.89 -31.93
CA PRO A 143 4.28 -6.17 -31.87
C PRO A 143 3.06 -6.20 -32.81
N THR A 144 2.69 -7.39 -33.27
CA THR A 144 1.54 -7.61 -34.16
C THR A 144 0.53 -8.59 -33.56
N VAL A 145 -0.75 -8.44 -33.93
CA VAL A 145 -1.82 -9.36 -33.53
C VAL A 145 -1.52 -10.79 -34.00
N ALA A 146 -1.02 -10.94 -35.26
CA ALA A 146 -0.71 -12.22 -35.85
C ALA A 146 0.36 -13.03 -35.08
N GLU A 147 1.30 -12.36 -34.41
CA GLU A 147 2.32 -13.02 -33.56
C GLU A 147 1.70 -13.68 -32.34
N LEU A 148 0.71 -13.01 -31.68
CA LEU A 148 -0.02 -13.62 -30.61
C LEU A 148 -0.93 -14.76 -31.09
N ASP A 149 -1.63 -14.56 -32.20
CA ASP A 149 -2.48 -15.59 -32.77
C ASP A 149 -1.69 -16.88 -33.08
N ALA A 150 -0.45 -16.74 -33.55
CA ALA A 150 0.41 -17.88 -33.87
C ALA A 150 0.80 -18.75 -32.68
N VAL A 151 0.76 -18.21 -31.43
CA VAL A 151 1.20 -18.92 -30.22
C VAL A 151 0.06 -19.23 -29.26
N SER A 152 -1.07 -18.52 -29.36
CA SER A 152 -2.15 -18.60 -28.36
C SER A 152 -3.24 -19.62 -28.70
N GLY A 153 -3.28 -20.13 -29.93
CA GLY A 153 -4.35 -21.04 -30.35
C GLY A 153 -5.72 -20.38 -30.20
N ARG A 154 -6.59 -20.95 -29.36
CA ARG A 154 -7.93 -20.40 -29.09
C ARG A 154 -8.00 -19.51 -27.85
N HIS A 155 -6.95 -19.48 -27.04
CA HIS A 155 -6.95 -18.69 -25.81
C HIS A 155 -6.99 -17.20 -26.13
N PRO A 156 -7.95 -16.43 -25.58
CA PRO A 156 -7.88 -14.99 -25.65
C PRO A 156 -6.67 -14.49 -24.84
N VAL A 157 -5.83 -13.66 -25.46
CA VAL A 157 -4.63 -13.08 -24.83
C VAL A 157 -4.72 -11.57 -24.88
N ALA A 158 -4.65 -10.94 -23.70
CA ALA A 158 -4.66 -9.49 -23.52
C ALA A 158 -3.45 -9.06 -22.68
N LEU A 159 -2.53 -8.33 -23.28
CA LEU A 159 -1.28 -7.90 -22.66
C LEU A 159 -1.29 -6.40 -22.45
N VAL A 160 -1.16 -5.97 -21.21
CA VAL A 160 -1.15 -4.56 -20.80
C VAL A 160 0.30 -4.09 -20.69
N SER A 161 0.60 -2.91 -21.23
CA SER A 161 1.93 -2.29 -21.06
C SER A 161 2.19 -1.91 -19.60
N GLY A 162 3.47 -1.81 -19.24
CA GLY A 162 3.88 -1.47 -17.89
C GLY A 162 3.47 -0.07 -17.43
N ASP A 163 3.19 0.85 -18.36
CA ASP A 163 2.68 2.19 -18.12
C ASP A 163 1.14 2.28 -18.26
N GLY A 164 0.48 1.21 -18.70
CA GLY A 164 -0.96 1.18 -18.89
C GLY A 164 -1.49 1.90 -20.15
N HIS A 165 -0.64 2.53 -20.96
CA HIS A 165 -1.05 3.36 -22.09
C HIS A 165 -1.29 2.60 -23.39
N ASN A 166 -0.96 1.32 -23.44
CA ASN A 166 -1.23 0.47 -24.59
C ASN A 166 -1.52 -0.99 -24.18
N GLY A 167 -2.20 -1.69 -25.09
CA GLY A 167 -2.47 -3.12 -24.96
C GLY A 167 -2.24 -3.87 -26.25
N TRP A 168 -1.55 -5.01 -26.14
CA TRP A 168 -1.32 -5.93 -27.25
C TRP A 168 -2.22 -7.15 -27.08
N LEU A 169 -3.20 -7.31 -27.97
CA LEU A 169 -4.22 -8.35 -27.91
C LEU A 169 -4.14 -9.25 -29.13
N ASN A 170 -4.53 -10.53 -28.96
CA ASN A 170 -4.76 -11.42 -30.09
C ASN A 170 -6.18 -11.26 -30.66
N SER A 171 -6.46 -11.87 -31.82
CA SER A 171 -7.76 -11.78 -32.47
C SER A 171 -8.92 -12.25 -31.59
N ALA A 172 -8.72 -13.28 -30.78
CA ALA A 172 -9.73 -13.82 -29.87
C ALA A 172 -10.07 -12.80 -28.77
N ALA A 173 -9.08 -12.15 -28.15
CA ALA A 173 -9.30 -11.14 -27.13
C ALA A 173 -9.91 -9.86 -27.71
N LEU A 174 -9.49 -9.42 -28.90
CA LEU A 174 -10.09 -8.29 -29.61
C LEU A 174 -11.60 -8.51 -29.83
N ALA A 175 -11.97 -9.70 -30.34
CA ALA A 175 -13.38 -10.05 -30.56
C ALA A 175 -14.16 -10.13 -29.24
N LEU A 176 -13.60 -10.78 -28.22
CA LEU A 176 -14.26 -10.98 -26.91
C LEU A 176 -14.50 -9.67 -26.18
N LEU A 177 -13.57 -8.73 -26.28
CA LEU A 177 -13.66 -7.41 -25.66
C LEU A 177 -14.36 -6.36 -26.54
N GLY A 178 -14.82 -6.70 -27.73
CA GLY A 178 -15.42 -5.76 -28.68
C GLY A 178 -14.48 -4.59 -29.00
N ALA A 179 -13.18 -4.90 -29.15
CA ALA A 179 -12.15 -3.91 -29.43
C ALA A 179 -12.12 -3.51 -30.90
N PRO A 180 -11.60 -2.33 -31.26
CA PRO A 180 -11.37 -1.96 -32.64
C PRO A 180 -10.44 -2.95 -33.36
N ALA A 181 -10.67 -3.19 -34.65
CA ALA A 181 -9.75 -3.99 -35.45
C ALA A 181 -8.40 -3.26 -35.57
N THR A 182 -7.32 -3.99 -35.34
CA THR A 182 -5.95 -3.50 -35.43
C THR A 182 -5.01 -4.61 -35.89
N GLU A 183 -3.88 -4.24 -36.46
CA GLU A 183 -2.79 -5.18 -36.80
C GLU A 183 -1.72 -5.21 -35.69
N GLY A 184 -1.69 -4.20 -34.83
CA GLY A 184 -0.71 -4.03 -33.75
C GLY A 184 -1.35 -3.78 -32.38
N ALA A 185 -0.59 -3.18 -31.47
CA ALA A 185 -1.12 -2.78 -30.17
C ALA A 185 -2.13 -1.63 -30.29
N LEU A 186 -3.18 -1.68 -29.46
CA LEU A 186 -4.09 -0.56 -29.24
C LEU A 186 -3.42 0.47 -28.31
N VAL A 187 -3.61 1.76 -28.58
CA VAL A 187 -2.97 2.84 -27.82
C VAL A 187 -4.01 3.88 -27.38
N GLU A 188 -3.77 4.52 -26.21
CA GLU A 188 -4.50 5.68 -25.71
C GLU A 188 -6.03 5.52 -25.82
N ASN A 189 -6.69 6.40 -26.58
CA ASN A 189 -8.16 6.46 -26.68
C ASN A 189 -8.80 5.19 -27.24
N ASP A 190 -8.09 4.40 -28.04
CA ASP A 190 -8.57 3.11 -28.54
C ASP A 190 -8.36 2.00 -27.49
N TRP A 191 -7.37 2.17 -26.62
CA TRP A 191 -7.01 1.20 -25.59
C TRP A 191 -7.84 1.33 -24.29
N TYR A 192 -7.98 2.52 -23.72
CA TYR A 192 -8.61 2.67 -22.41
C TYR A 192 -10.02 2.07 -22.29
N PRO A 193 -10.91 2.20 -23.27
CA PRO A 193 -12.22 1.53 -23.22
C PRO A 193 -12.11 -0.01 -23.25
N VAL A 194 -11.07 -0.55 -23.86
CA VAL A 194 -10.82 -2.01 -23.90
C VAL A 194 -10.28 -2.47 -22.56
N TRP A 195 -9.33 -1.73 -21.98
CA TRP A 195 -8.76 -2.04 -20.67
C TRP A 195 -9.82 -2.15 -19.59
N THR A 196 -10.75 -1.20 -19.53
CA THR A 196 -11.85 -1.24 -18.54
C THR A 196 -12.72 -2.49 -18.66
N ARG A 197 -12.78 -3.12 -19.84
CA ARG A 197 -13.54 -4.36 -20.09
C ARG A 197 -12.77 -5.65 -19.79
N ILE A 198 -11.46 -5.60 -19.59
CA ILE A 198 -10.68 -6.80 -19.23
C ILE A 198 -11.24 -7.48 -17.98
N GLY A 199 -11.67 -6.69 -16.99
CA GLY A 199 -12.29 -7.20 -15.78
C GLY A 199 -13.65 -7.91 -15.97
N SER A 200 -14.27 -7.82 -17.16
CA SER A 200 -15.53 -8.49 -17.50
C SER A 200 -15.33 -9.80 -18.27
N LEU A 201 -14.08 -10.21 -18.50
CA LEU A 201 -13.77 -11.46 -19.19
C LEU A 201 -14.28 -12.68 -18.39
N PRO A 202 -14.67 -13.79 -19.04
CA PRO A 202 -15.10 -15.02 -18.37
C PRO A 202 -14.06 -15.51 -17.35
N GLY A 203 -14.51 -15.97 -16.18
CA GLY A 203 -13.63 -16.42 -15.09
C GLY A 203 -12.93 -15.28 -14.33
N SER A 204 -13.16 -14.02 -14.72
CA SER A 204 -12.51 -12.88 -14.10
C SER A 204 -12.85 -12.67 -12.60
N GLN A 205 -14.03 -13.10 -12.15
CA GLN A 205 -14.43 -12.97 -10.75
C GLN A 205 -13.70 -14.00 -9.88
N GLU A 206 -13.70 -15.26 -10.28
CA GLU A 206 -12.98 -16.34 -9.59
C GLU A 206 -11.47 -16.10 -9.62
N ALA A 207 -10.95 -15.62 -10.75
CA ALA A 207 -9.54 -15.22 -10.86
C ALA A 207 -9.22 -14.05 -9.93
N ARG A 208 -10.11 -13.07 -9.79
CA ARG A 208 -9.95 -11.96 -8.85
C ARG A 208 -9.98 -12.44 -7.40
N ASP A 209 -10.91 -13.30 -7.02
CA ASP A 209 -11.00 -13.81 -5.65
C ASP A 209 -9.74 -14.60 -5.29
N THR A 210 -9.22 -15.42 -6.22
CA THR A 210 -7.93 -16.11 -6.08
C THR A 210 -6.77 -15.13 -5.98
N ALA A 211 -6.76 -14.08 -6.79
CA ALA A 211 -5.74 -13.03 -6.76
C ALA A 211 -5.72 -12.27 -5.42
N TYR A 212 -6.89 -11.96 -4.85
CA TYR A 212 -6.97 -11.36 -3.51
C TYR A 212 -6.45 -12.29 -2.42
N GLN A 213 -6.75 -13.58 -2.46
CA GLN A 213 -6.21 -14.56 -1.51
C GLN A 213 -4.68 -14.63 -1.60
N LEU A 214 -4.14 -14.67 -2.82
CA LEU A 214 -2.70 -14.63 -3.05
C LEU A 214 -2.08 -13.31 -2.55
N ALA A 215 -2.72 -12.19 -2.82
CA ALA A 215 -2.28 -10.87 -2.36
C ALA A 215 -2.20 -10.81 -0.84
N VAL A 216 -3.24 -11.24 -0.14
CA VAL A 216 -3.28 -11.26 1.33
C VAL A 216 -2.23 -12.22 1.90
N SER A 217 -2.05 -13.40 1.31
CA SER A 217 -1.00 -14.33 1.71
C SER A 217 0.41 -13.75 1.53
N ARG A 218 0.68 -13.05 0.41
CA ARG A 218 1.97 -12.38 0.20
C ARG A 218 2.17 -11.20 1.15
N ALA A 219 1.13 -10.43 1.44
CA ALA A 219 1.19 -9.37 2.44
C ALA A 219 1.55 -9.94 3.82
N ALA A 220 0.92 -11.03 4.23
CA ALA A 220 1.23 -11.71 5.48
C ALA A 220 2.69 -12.23 5.53
N ALA A 221 3.23 -12.72 4.41
CA ALA A 221 4.64 -13.15 4.31
C ALA A 221 5.65 -11.99 4.51
N LEU A 222 5.22 -10.75 4.32
CA LEU A 222 6.00 -9.54 4.57
C LEU A 222 5.74 -8.92 5.96
N GLY A 223 4.89 -9.55 6.78
CA GLY A 223 4.53 -9.05 8.10
C GLY A 223 3.38 -8.04 8.10
N ILE A 224 2.71 -7.83 6.97
CA ILE A 224 1.59 -6.90 6.86
C ILE A 224 0.34 -7.55 7.46
N VAL A 225 -0.26 -6.88 8.43
CA VAL A 225 -1.51 -7.26 9.10
C VAL A 225 -2.67 -6.33 8.73
N GLY A 226 -2.38 -5.20 8.08
CA GLY A 226 -3.42 -4.26 7.70
C GLY A 226 -3.02 -3.31 6.58
N VAL A 227 -4.03 -2.80 5.88
CA VAL A 227 -3.87 -1.86 4.77
C VAL A 227 -4.89 -0.73 4.81
N GLY A 228 -4.48 0.44 4.30
CA GLY A 228 -5.37 1.49 3.85
C GLY A 228 -5.65 1.29 2.36
N ASP A 229 -6.79 0.68 2.03
CA ASP A 229 -7.17 0.40 0.65
C ASP A 229 -7.77 1.64 -0.01
N MET A 230 -6.97 2.26 -0.88
CA MET A 230 -7.34 3.45 -1.66
C MET A 230 -7.89 3.08 -3.04
N GLU A 231 -8.36 1.85 -3.21
CA GLU A 231 -8.91 1.38 -4.48
C GLU A 231 -10.14 2.17 -4.90
N PHE A 232 -10.32 2.30 -6.21
CA PHE A 232 -11.49 2.95 -6.82
C PHE A 232 -12.75 2.08 -6.68
N GLY A 233 -13.93 2.72 -6.82
CA GLY A 233 -15.21 2.04 -6.81
C GLY A 233 -15.87 1.96 -5.44
N ASP A 234 -16.77 0.99 -5.27
CA ASP A 234 -17.64 0.85 -4.10
C ASP A 234 -17.05 -0.12 -3.07
N GLY A 235 -15.79 0.10 -2.69
CA GLY A 235 -15.06 -0.79 -1.79
C GLY A 235 -15.81 -1.12 -0.49
N PHE A 236 -16.63 -0.20 0.05
CA PHE A 236 -17.44 -0.42 1.25
C PHE A 236 -18.54 -1.48 1.07
N LEU A 237 -18.96 -1.76 -0.18
CA LEU A 237 -19.85 -2.86 -0.54
C LEU A 237 -19.09 -4.13 -0.91
N ASP A 238 -17.94 -3.98 -1.56
CA ASP A 238 -17.16 -5.09 -2.09
C ASP A 238 -16.42 -5.86 -1.00
N TRP A 239 -15.81 -5.17 -0.05
CA TRP A 239 -15.01 -5.81 0.99
C TRP A 239 -15.80 -6.74 1.91
N PRO A 240 -17.04 -6.42 2.36
CA PRO A 240 -17.86 -7.40 3.09
C PRO A 240 -18.11 -8.68 2.31
N ARG A 241 -18.29 -8.60 0.98
CA ARG A 241 -18.45 -9.79 0.13
C ARG A 241 -17.17 -10.60 0.02
N ARG A 242 -16.02 -9.94 -0.18
CA ARG A 242 -14.69 -10.59 -0.20
C ARG A 242 -14.37 -11.27 1.12
N PHE A 243 -14.68 -10.60 2.22
CA PHE A 243 -14.52 -11.19 3.55
C PHE A 243 -15.37 -12.45 3.72
N ALA A 244 -16.64 -12.41 3.33
CA ALA A 244 -17.53 -13.57 3.35
C ALA A 244 -17.05 -14.70 2.41
N ALA A 245 -16.36 -14.37 1.32
CA ALA A 245 -15.73 -15.33 0.41
C ALA A 245 -14.37 -15.89 0.92
N GLY A 246 -13.92 -15.51 2.12
CA GLY A 246 -12.73 -16.10 2.77
C GLY A 246 -11.49 -15.23 2.77
N VAL A 247 -11.53 -13.98 2.29
CA VAL A 247 -10.41 -13.03 2.40
C VAL A 247 -10.39 -12.43 3.81
N GLN A 248 -9.80 -13.15 4.78
CA GLN A 248 -9.94 -12.86 6.22
C GLN A 248 -8.61 -12.65 6.97
N ASP A 249 -7.48 -12.68 6.25
CA ASP A 249 -6.14 -12.64 6.86
C ASP A 249 -5.52 -11.24 6.82
N LEU A 250 -6.35 -10.19 6.72
CA LEU A 250 -5.92 -8.81 6.63
C LEU A 250 -6.94 -7.87 7.27
N ARG A 251 -6.47 -6.84 7.98
CA ARG A 251 -7.29 -5.68 8.34
C ARG A 251 -7.34 -4.70 7.17
N VAL A 252 -8.50 -4.16 6.89
CA VAL A 252 -8.68 -3.23 5.79
C VAL A 252 -9.44 -1.99 6.23
N ARG A 253 -8.89 -0.82 5.92
CA ARG A 253 -9.60 0.47 5.96
C ARG A 253 -9.92 0.87 4.54
N VAL A 254 -11.19 0.85 4.22
CA VAL A 254 -11.69 1.02 2.85
C VAL A 254 -12.01 2.47 2.58
N ALA A 255 -11.25 3.12 1.71
CA ALA A 255 -11.54 4.49 1.29
C ALA A 255 -12.79 4.57 0.39
N THR A 256 -13.38 5.75 0.34
CA THR A 256 -14.38 6.12 -0.68
C THR A 256 -13.94 7.37 -1.42
N TYR A 257 -14.33 7.49 -2.68
CA TYR A 257 -14.08 8.68 -3.50
C TYR A 257 -15.29 9.62 -3.54
N PRO A 258 -15.16 10.85 -4.05
CA PRO A 258 -16.30 11.78 -4.17
C PRO A 258 -17.51 11.19 -4.91
N THR A 259 -17.26 10.30 -5.88
CA THR A 259 -18.33 9.60 -6.63
C THR A 259 -19.14 8.62 -5.78
N GLY A 260 -18.51 8.00 -4.76
CA GLY A 260 -19.16 7.07 -3.82
C GLY A 260 -19.67 7.74 -2.54
N LEU A 261 -19.34 9.03 -2.33
CA LEU A 261 -19.63 9.73 -1.07
C LEU A 261 -21.12 9.71 -0.71
N ASP A 262 -22.00 9.99 -1.66
CA ASP A 262 -23.45 10.05 -1.41
C ASP A 262 -24.00 8.69 -0.93
N ALA A 263 -23.50 7.59 -1.48
CA ALA A 263 -23.90 6.25 -1.07
C ALA A 263 -23.43 5.92 0.35
N VAL A 264 -22.18 6.31 0.70
CA VAL A 264 -21.63 6.15 2.05
C VAL A 264 -22.41 6.98 3.07
N LEU A 265 -22.77 8.24 2.73
CA LEU A 265 -23.58 9.12 3.57
C LEU A 265 -25.00 8.57 3.76
N ALA A 266 -25.63 8.08 2.68
CA ALA A 266 -26.96 7.45 2.75
C ALA A 266 -26.96 6.18 3.63
N ALA A 267 -25.85 5.43 3.65
CA ALA A 267 -25.65 4.29 4.55
C ALA A 267 -25.35 4.69 6.01
N GLY A 268 -25.17 5.99 6.30
CA GLY A 268 -24.85 6.50 7.64
C GLY A 268 -23.48 6.10 8.17
N LEU A 269 -22.54 5.71 7.29
CA LEU A 269 -21.22 5.23 7.64
C LEU A 269 -20.26 6.34 8.03
N ARG A 270 -19.40 6.06 9.00
CA ARG A 270 -18.33 6.94 9.51
C ARG A 270 -16.99 6.22 9.41
N SER A 271 -15.90 6.97 9.36
CA SER A 271 -14.57 6.36 9.43
C SER A 271 -14.39 5.58 10.74
N GLY A 272 -14.01 4.32 10.62
CA GLY A 272 -13.86 3.38 11.73
C GLY A 272 -15.03 2.42 11.93
N ASP A 273 -16.20 2.66 11.32
CA ASP A 273 -17.34 1.76 11.40
C ASP A 273 -17.00 0.40 10.78
N VAL A 274 -17.45 -0.67 11.42
CA VAL A 274 -17.26 -2.04 10.92
C VAL A 274 -18.17 -2.27 9.72
N LEU A 275 -17.62 -2.83 8.66
CA LEU A 275 -18.33 -3.15 7.44
C LEU A 275 -18.69 -4.66 7.41
N GLY A 276 -19.97 -4.94 7.28
CA GLY A 276 -20.51 -6.32 7.28
C GLY A 276 -20.16 -7.11 8.55
N ASP A 277 -20.28 -8.43 8.47
CA ASP A 277 -19.96 -9.34 9.57
C ASP A 277 -18.47 -9.70 9.61
N SER A 278 -17.61 -8.69 9.47
CA SER A 278 -16.15 -8.86 9.35
C SER A 278 -15.41 -9.00 10.67
N GLY A 279 -16.10 -9.08 11.80
CA GLY A 279 -15.46 -9.15 13.12
C GLY A 279 -14.54 -7.96 13.42
N GLY A 280 -14.76 -6.84 12.73
CA GLY A 280 -13.93 -5.63 12.87
C GLY A 280 -12.64 -5.62 12.05
N LEU A 281 -12.41 -6.61 11.18
CA LEU A 281 -11.26 -6.63 10.27
C LEU A 281 -11.44 -5.66 9.11
N VAL A 282 -12.67 -5.48 8.61
CA VAL A 282 -12.98 -4.52 7.55
C VAL A 282 -13.69 -3.31 8.15
N ARG A 283 -13.15 -2.12 7.91
CA ARG A 283 -13.70 -0.88 8.44
C ARG A 283 -13.78 0.20 7.37
N MET A 284 -14.78 1.08 7.51
CA MET A 284 -14.86 2.29 6.71
C MET A 284 -13.64 3.16 6.96
N GLY A 285 -12.97 3.55 5.90
CA GLY A 285 -11.80 4.42 5.86
C GLY A 285 -12.15 5.89 5.62
N PRO A 286 -11.24 6.65 4.99
CA PRO A 286 -11.44 8.06 4.70
C PRO A 286 -12.18 8.32 3.38
N LEU A 287 -12.62 9.57 3.20
CA LEU A 287 -12.88 10.13 1.88
C LEU A 287 -11.53 10.42 1.21
N LYS A 288 -11.20 9.70 0.13
CA LYS A 288 -10.01 9.90 -0.69
C LYS A 288 -10.31 10.92 -1.79
N ILE A 289 -9.46 11.94 -1.90
CA ILE A 289 -9.55 12.96 -2.94
C ILE A 289 -8.19 13.07 -3.64
N ILE A 290 -8.19 13.08 -4.97
CA ILE A 290 -7.01 13.33 -5.80
C ILE A 290 -7.00 14.81 -6.17
N SER A 291 -6.28 15.64 -5.37
CA SER A 291 -6.37 17.10 -5.50
C SER A 291 -5.51 17.67 -6.61
N ASP A 292 -4.45 16.96 -7.03
CA ASP A 292 -3.62 17.30 -8.19
C ASP A 292 -3.14 16.03 -8.92
N GLY A 293 -2.21 16.19 -9.85
CA GLY A 293 -1.62 15.08 -10.59
C GLY A 293 -0.26 14.63 -10.01
N SER A 294 0.62 14.08 -10.87
CA SER A 294 1.90 13.50 -10.48
C SER A 294 3.09 14.28 -11.05
N LEU A 295 4.29 14.00 -10.49
CA LEU A 295 5.55 14.55 -10.98
C LEU A 295 5.86 14.06 -12.41
N ASN A 296 5.72 12.76 -12.68
CA ASN A 296 6.05 12.15 -13.97
C ASN A 296 5.25 12.75 -15.13
N THR A 297 3.99 13.09 -14.90
CA THR A 297 3.12 13.70 -15.91
C THR A 297 3.23 15.24 -15.94
N ARG A 298 4.03 15.83 -15.02
CA ARG A 298 4.15 17.28 -14.81
C ARG A 298 2.81 17.95 -14.55
N THR A 299 1.92 17.26 -13.83
CA THR A 299 0.59 17.75 -13.48
C THR A 299 0.41 17.97 -11.97
N ALA A 300 1.42 17.67 -11.14
CA ALA A 300 1.44 18.08 -9.73
C ALA A 300 1.37 19.60 -9.63
N TYR A 301 0.44 20.14 -8.83
CA TYR A 301 0.15 21.58 -8.79
C TYR A 301 1.13 22.31 -7.87
N CYS A 302 1.96 23.18 -8.47
CA CYS A 302 3.06 23.89 -7.83
C CYS A 302 2.85 25.39 -7.78
N HIS A 303 3.44 26.06 -6.79
CA HIS A 303 3.50 27.52 -6.72
C HIS A 303 4.35 28.09 -7.85
N GLU A 304 5.41 27.41 -8.23
CA GLU A 304 6.34 27.82 -9.28
C GLU A 304 6.25 26.87 -10.49
N GLU A 305 6.67 27.37 -11.64
CA GLU A 305 6.65 26.60 -12.88
C GLU A 305 7.64 25.44 -12.85
N TYR A 306 7.29 24.38 -13.56
CA TYR A 306 8.25 23.30 -13.86
C TYR A 306 9.43 23.84 -14.67
N ALA A 307 10.60 23.22 -14.50
CA ALA A 307 11.74 23.53 -15.37
C ALA A 307 11.35 23.32 -16.84
N GLY A 308 11.58 24.34 -17.69
CA GLY A 308 11.12 24.32 -19.08
C GLY A 308 9.59 24.44 -19.24
N GLY A 309 8.87 24.88 -18.22
CA GLY A 309 7.41 24.94 -18.16
C GLY A 309 6.76 25.86 -19.20
N SER A 310 7.50 26.84 -19.75
CA SER A 310 6.98 27.75 -20.79
C SER A 310 6.48 27.05 -22.06
N GLY A 311 6.83 25.78 -22.27
CA GLY A 311 6.35 24.92 -23.36
C GLY A 311 5.17 24.01 -23.00
N LEU A 312 4.77 23.99 -21.73
CA LEU A 312 3.66 23.17 -21.24
C LEU A 312 2.33 23.93 -21.32
N ALA A 313 1.23 23.20 -21.53
CA ALA A 313 -0.12 23.78 -21.48
C ALA A 313 -0.45 24.30 -20.07
N GLU A 314 0.08 23.64 -19.05
CA GLU A 314 -0.09 23.98 -17.64
C GLU A 314 1.30 24.06 -16.97
N PRO A 315 1.99 25.21 -17.05
CA PRO A 315 3.39 25.32 -16.59
C PRO A 315 3.62 25.03 -15.12
N ARG A 316 2.59 25.12 -14.29
CA ARG A 316 2.60 24.86 -12.83
C ARG A 316 1.87 23.60 -12.43
N GLY A 317 1.53 22.74 -13.40
CA GLY A 317 0.60 21.64 -13.16
C GLY A 317 -0.82 22.14 -12.94
N ARG A 318 -1.70 21.30 -12.41
CA ARG A 318 -3.13 21.60 -12.31
C ARG A 318 -3.74 21.08 -11.00
N ALA A 319 -4.51 21.94 -10.32
CA ALA A 319 -5.43 21.51 -9.29
C ALA A 319 -6.67 20.84 -9.93
N ASN A 320 -7.01 19.64 -9.46
CA ASN A 320 -8.21 18.92 -9.92
C ASN A 320 -9.50 19.47 -9.28
N TYR A 321 -9.37 20.19 -8.16
CA TYR A 321 -10.47 20.83 -7.45
C TYR A 321 -10.12 22.28 -7.14
N SER A 322 -11.10 23.18 -7.26
CA SER A 322 -10.95 24.49 -6.65
C SER A 322 -10.92 24.39 -5.12
N GLY A 323 -10.33 25.36 -4.43
CA GLY A 323 -10.34 25.37 -2.96
C GLY A 323 -11.77 25.35 -2.37
N ALA A 324 -12.74 25.95 -3.07
CA ALA A 324 -14.15 25.94 -2.66
C ALA A 324 -14.79 24.56 -2.78
N ASP A 325 -14.55 23.85 -3.90
CA ASP A 325 -15.09 22.50 -4.11
C ASP A 325 -14.46 21.50 -3.14
N LEU A 326 -13.14 21.60 -2.92
CA LEU A 326 -12.44 20.77 -1.95
C LEU A 326 -12.95 21.01 -0.51
N ALA A 327 -13.21 22.29 -0.15
CA ALA A 327 -13.77 22.64 1.15
C ALA A 327 -15.22 22.15 1.31
N GLU A 328 -16.02 22.11 0.23
CA GLU A 328 -17.37 21.55 0.28
C GLU A 328 -17.34 20.05 0.56
N LEU A 329 -16.50 19.28 -0.15
CA LEU A 329 -16.29 17.85 0.11
C LEU A 329 -15.82 17.61 1.55
N ALA A 330 -14.87 18.42 2.03
CA ALA A 330 -14.36 18.32 3.40
C ALA A 330 -15.44 18.59 4.45
N ARG A 331 -16.32 19.60 4.25
CA ARG A 331 -17.43 19.88 5.17
C ARG A 331 -18.42 18.72 5.22
N ARG A 332 -18.79 18.17 4.06
CA ARG A 332 -19.70 17.01 3.96
C ARG A 332 -19.13 15.79 4.68
N ALA A 333 -17.85 15.47 4.42
CA ALA A 333 -17.15 14.38 5.09
C ALA A 333 -17.09 14.58 6.61
N THR A 334 -16.69 15.78 7.06
CA THR A 334 -16.56 16.11 8.49
C THR A 334 -17.90 16.01 9.22
N GLN A 335 -18.99 16.53 8.63
CA GLN A 335 -20.34 16.46 9.19
C GLN A 335 -20.81 15.02 9.36
N ALA A 336 -20.41 14.13 8.47
CA ALA A 336 -20.72 12.71 8.52
C ALA A 336 -19.77 11.90 9.42
N GLY A 337 -18.69 12.50 9.96
CA GLY A 337 -17.69 11.80 10.74
C GLY A 337 -16.70 10.99 9.92
N LEU A 338 -16.58 11.28 8.63
CA LEU A 338 -15.52 10.72 7.79
C LEU A 338 -14.23 11.52 7.94
N ARG A 339 -13.10 10.81 8.02
CA ARG A 339 -11.77 11.40 7.86
C ARG A 339 -11.49 11.64 6.37
N MET A 340 -10.46 12.41 6.07
CA MET A 340 -10.03 12.67 4.69
C MET A 340 -8.65 12.06 4.43
N ALA A 341 -8.41 11.65 3.19
CA ALA A 341 -7.11 11.32 2.64
C ALA A 341 -6.94 12.12 1.34
N VAL A 342 -6.18 13.20 1.40
CA VAL A 342 -6.04 14.13 0.28
C VAL A 342 -4.70 13.89 -0.41
N HIS A 343 -4.74 13.34 -1.63
CA HIS A 343 -3.57 13.25 -2.48
C HIS A 343 -3.12 14.66 -2.85
N ALA A 344 -1.89 15.01 -2.52
CA ALA A 344 -1.25 16.26 -2.90
C ALA A 344 0.27 16.04 -3.03
N ILE A 345 0.78 16.21 -4.24
CA ILE A 345 2.18 16.04 -4.61
C ILE A 345 2.89 17.38 -4.74
N GLY A 346 2.26 18.35 -5.42
CA GLY A 346 2.81 19.69 -5.59
C GLY A 346 2.59 20.57 -4.35
N ASP A 347 3.51 21.49 -4.12
CA ASP A 347 3.47 22.36 -2.93
C ASP A 347 2.25 23.31 -2.89
N ALA A 348 1.72 23.73 -4.04
CA ALA A 348 0.49 24.52 -4.07
C ALA A 348 -0.76 23.67 -3.73
N ALA A 349 -0.79 22.39 -4.15
CA ALA A 349 -1.86 21.46 -3.78
C ALA A 349 -1.84 21.17 -2.28
N ILE A 350 -0.64 20.99 -1.69
CA ILE A 350 -0.48 20.79 -0.24
C ILE A 350 -0.96 22.02 0.54
N THR A 351 -0.54 23.23 0.14
CA THR A 351 -1.00 24.48 0.76
C THR A 351 -2.52 24.58 0.70
N GLN A 352 -3.12 24.31 -0.48
CA GLN A 352 -4.59 24.34 -0.66
C GLN A 352 -5.29 23.29 0.23
N ALA A 353 -4.76 22.08 0.33
CA ALA A 353 -5.30 21.05 1.22
C ALA A 353 -5.26 21.49 2.69
N LEU A 354 -4.15 22.07 3.15
CA LEU A 354 -4.02 22.59 4.52
C LEU A 354 -4.97 23.75 4.79
N ASP A 355 -5.23 24.64 3.82
CA ASP A 355 -6.25 25.71 3.92
C ASP A 355 -7.65 25.11 4.16
N VAL A 356 -7.94 23.99 3.48
CA VAL A 356 -9.22 23.30 3.64
C VAL A 356 -9.30 22.59 5.00
N PHE A 357 -8.26 21.89 5.44
CA PHE A 357 -8.24 21.28 6.76
C PHE A 357 -8.45 22.35 7.87
N GLU A 358 -7.76 23.48 7.76
CA GLU A 358 -7.86 24.57 8.73
C GLU A 358 -9.25 25.24 8.75
N SER A 359 -9.81 25.54 7.58
CA SER A 359 -11.09 26.25 7.48
C SER A 359 -12.31 25.40 7.79
N THR A 360 -12.21 24.06 7.61
CA THR A 360 -13.35 23.14 7.80
C THR A 360 -13.28 22.34 9.10
N GLY A 361 -12.12 22.32 9.76
CA GLY A 361 -11.87 21.44 10.93
C GLY A 361 -11.84 19.95 10.56
N ALA A 362 -11.72 19.60 9.29
CA ALA A 362 -11.56 18.25 8.82
C ALA A 362 -10.32 17.59 9.47
N ARG A 363 -10.34 16.26 9.58
CA ARG A 363 -9.23 15.46 10.11
C ARG A 363 -8.83 14.40 9.11
N GLY A 364 -7.54 14.06 9.05
CA GLY A 364 -7.07 13.02 8.13
C GLY A 364 -5.61 13.16 7.78
N THR A 365 -5.29 12.83 6.55
CA THR A 365 -3.93 12.77 6.02
C THR A 365 -3.80 13.55 4.72
N ILE A 366 -2.59 13.99 4.43
CA ILE A 366 -2.14 14.32 3.09
C ILE A 366 -1.37 13.09 2.58
N GLU A 367 -1.79 12.58 1.45
CA GLU A 367 -1.17 11.46 0.77
C GLU A 367 -0.03 11.98 -0.12
N HIS A 368 1.09 11.24 -0.15
CA HIS A 368 2.34 11.57 -0.80
C HIS A 368 3.10 12.70 -0.10
N ALA A 369 2.54 13.89 0.06
CA ALA A 369 3.19 15.05 0.68
C ALA A 369 4.64 15.23 0.15
N GLN A 370 4.80 15.16 -1.19
CA GLN A 370 6.10 14.95 -1.82
C GLN A 370 6.95 16.20 -1.89
N LEU A 371 6.43 17.29 -2.47
CA LEU A 371 7.12 18.59 -2.54
C LEU A 371 6.47 19.53 -1.53
N MET A 372 7.19 19.96 -0.49
CA MET A 372 6.60 20.77 0.57
C MET A 372 7.30 22.12 0.76
N GLN A 373 6.51 23.12 1.13
CA GLN A 373 7.05 24.35 1.71
C GLN A 373 7.40 24.10 3.19
N PRO A 374 8.55 24.57 3.72
CA PRO A 374 8.88 24.40 5.13
C PRO A 374 7.80 24.94 6.10
N SER A 375 7.12 26.04 5.73
CA SER A 375 6.01 26.60 6.50
C SER A 375 4.81 25.64 6.60
N ASP A 376 4.57 24.84 5.55
CA ASP A 376 3.46 23.90 5.50
C ASP A 376 3.74 22.65 6.36
N VAL A 377 4.99 22.25 6.53
CA VAL A 377 5.38 21.18 7.48
C VAL A 377 4.96 21.57 8.92
N VAL A 378 5.31 22.80 9.33
CA VAL A 378 4.94 23.32 10.66
C VAL A 378 3.42 23.45 10.82
N ARG A 379 2.76 23.91 9.77
CA ARG A 379 1.30 24.06 9.72
C ARG A 379 0.59 22.70 9.82
N MET A 380 1.08 21.70 9.11
CA MET A 380 0.57 20.33 9.13
C MET A 380 0.60 19.74 10.54
N ALA A 381 1.74 19.89 11.24
CA ALA A 381 1.89 19.48 12.64
C ALA A 381 0.90 20.20 13.56
N ARG A 382 0.77 21.53 13.43
CA ARG A 382 -0.17 22.35 14.24
C ARG A 382 -1.63 21.93 14.05
N LEU A 383 -2.01 21.55 12.82
CA LEU A 383 -3.37 21.11 12.49
C LEU A 383 -3.63 19.65 12.88
N GLY A 384 -2.60 18.88 13.25
CA GLY A 384 -2.72 17.46 13.53
C GLY A 384 -3.07 16.62 12.29
N VAL A 385 -2.70 17.11 11.10
CA VAL A 385 -2.85 16.39 9.83
C VAL A 385 -1.67 15.44 9.68
N GLY A 386 -1.92 14.15 9.44
CA GLY A 386 -0.89 13.15 9.21
C GLY A 386 -0.34 13.20 7.78
N ALA A 387 0.87 12.70 7.58
CA ALA A 387 1.46 12.46 6.26
C ALA A 387 1.47 10.97 5.95
N SER A 388 0.72 10.55 4.95
CA SER A 388 0.77 9.20 4.40
C SER A 388 1.73 9.21 3.21
N VAL A 389 2.94 8.70 3.45
CA VAL A 389 4.08 8.86 2.56
C VAL A 389 4.54 7.53 1.98
N GLN A 390 5.10 7.57 0.77
CA GLN A 390 5.59 6.41 0.05
C GLN A 390 7.10 6.55 -0.20
N PRO A 391 7.95 6.20 0.78
CA PRO A 391 9.38 6.44 0.65
C PRO A 391 10.03 5.70 -0.53
N ALA A 392 9.46 4.57 -0.98
CA ALA A 392 9.98 3.86 -2.13
C ALA A 392 9.92 4.69 -3.43
N HIS A 393 8.97 5.63 -3.56
CA HIS A 393 8.86 6.52 -4.72
C HIS A 393 10.12 7.38 -4.91
N LEU A 394 10.80 7.77 -3.82
CA LEU A 394 12.01 8.59 -3.94
C LEU A 394 13.13 7.92 -4.75
N LEU A 395 13.09 6.57 -4.84
CA LEU A 395 14.11 5.81 -5.57
C LEU A 395 13.99 6.03 -7.09
N ASP A 396 12.77 6.15 -7.58
CA ASP A 396 12.45 6.38 -8.99
C ASP A 396 12.34 7.89 -9.30
N ASP A 397 11.75 8.67 -8.40
CA ASP A 397 11.47 10.09 -8.60
C ASP A 397 12.71 10.99 -8.52
N ARG A 398 13.83 10.51 -7.99
CA ARG A 398 15.07 11.27 -7.85
C ARG A 398 15.49 11.95 -9.15
N ASP A 399 15.57 11.19 -10.24
CA ASP A 399 16.05 11.68 -11.53
C ASP A 399 15.01 12.56 -12.22
N VAL A 400 13.72 12.22 -12.08
CA VAL A 400 12.61 13.04 -12.59
C VAL A 400 12.52 14.36 -11.85
N THR A 401 12.75 14.38 -10.54
CA THR A 401 12.79 15.60 -9.72
C THR A 401 13.91 16.53 -10.20
N ALA A 402 15.10 15.99 -10.46
CA ALA A 402 16.23 16.77 -10.96
C ALA A 402 15.94 17.44 -12.32
N LEU A 403 15.08 16.84 -13.15
CA LEU A 403 14.63 17.38 -14.43
C LEU A 403 13.48 18.39 -14.28
N CYS A 404 12.54 18.11 -13.40
CA CYS A 404 11.29 18.86 -13.27
C CYS A 404 11.37 20.00 -12.26
N TRP A 405 12.10 19.79 -11.14
CA TRP A 405 12.19 20.70 -9.99
C TRP A 405 13.65 20.87 -9.51
N PRO A 406 14.62 21.20 -10.41
CA PRO A 406 16.04 21.26 -10.06
C PRO A 406 16.36 22.30 -8.98
N ASP A 407 15.56 23.36 -8.90
CA ASP A 407 15.70 24.51 -8.00
C ASP A 407 15.09 24.28 -6.60
N ARG A 408 14.35 23.19 -6.41
CA ARG A 408 13.62 22.87 -5.18
C ARG A 408 13.62 21.37 -4.83
N ALA A 409 14.50 20.61 -5.44
CA ALA A 409 14.64 19.17 -5.22
C ALA A 409 14.94 18.79 -3.77
N ASP A 410 15.56 19.69 -3.01
CA ASP A 410 15.87 19.56 -1.59
C ASP A 410 14.62 19.57 -0.69
N ARG A 411 13.50 20.09 -1.19
CA ARG A 411 12.19 20.11 -0.49
C ARG A 411 11.35 18.86 -0.73
N CYS A 412 11.87 17.90 -1.52
CA CYS A 412 11.15 16.66 -1.82
C CYS A 412 11.37 15.60 -0.74
N PHE A 413 10.26 14.95 -0.34
CA PHE A 413 10.24 13.93 0.71
C PHE A 413 10.92 14.39 2.01
N PRO A 414 10.44 15.48 2.66
CA PRO A 414 11.07 16.07 3.85
C PRO A 414 10.71 15.27 5.12
N LEU A 415 11.01 13.96 5.11
CA LEU A 415 10.53 13.01 6.11
C LEU A 415 11.04 13.33 7.52
N ARG A 416 12.33 13.72 7.65
CA ARG A 416 12.91 14.09 8.94
C ARG A 416 12.28 15.37 9.48
N GLU A 417 12.15 16.41 8.64
CA GLU A 417 11.50 17.66 9.05
C GLU A 417 10.08 17.44 9.55
N MET A 418 9.32 16.57 8.87
CA MET A 418 7.97 16.22 9.31
C MET A 418 7.98 15.59 10.71
N VAL A 419 8.87 14.61 10.96
CA VAL A 419 8.98 13.97 12.29
C VAL A 419 9.43 14.95 13.36
N GLU A 420 10.43 15.80 13.06
CA GLU A 420 10.95 16.80 13.99
C GLU A 420 9.91 17.88 14.30
N ALA A 421 9.04 18.21 13.36
CA ALA A 421 7.92 19.11 13.57
C ALA A 421 6.74 18.45 14.34
N GLY A 422 6.75 17.13 14.53
CA GLY A 422 5.69 16.38 15.21
C GLY A 422 4.55 15.93 14.29
N VAL A 423 4.75 15.91 12.96
CA VAL A 423 3.80 15.31 12.02
C VAL A 423 3.82 13.79 12.18
N ALA A 424 2.66 13.17 12.30
CA ALA A 424 2.54 11.71 12.30
C ALA A 424 2.81 11.16 10.88
N LEU A 425 3.86 10.36 10.74
CA LEU A 425 4.14 9.65 9.49
C LEU A 425 3.44 8.30 9.44
N LEU A 426 2.87 7.98 8.30
CA LEU A 426 2.20 6.74 7.97
C LEU A 426 2.83 6.23 6.67
N LEU A 427 3.63 5.17 6.74
CA LEU A 427 4.32 4.65 5.57
C LEU A 427 3.40 3.72 4.77
N GLY A 428 3.45 3.84 3.46
CA GLY A 428 2.73 2.98 2.50
C GLY A 428 3.55 2.75 1.24
N SER A 429 3.04 1.92 0.35
CA SER A 429 3.68 1.58 -0.92
C SER A 429 3.08 2.32 -2.12
N ASP A 430 1.78 2.62 -2.06
CA ASP A 430 0.97 2.97 -3.24
C ASP A 430 0.99 1.86 -4.30
N ALA A 431 1.10 0.59 -3.84
CA ALA A 431 1.14 -0.55 -4.75
C ALA A 431 -0.11 -0.57 -5.67
N PRO A 432 0.09 -0.81 -6.98
CA PRO A 432 1.27 -1.35 -7.65
C PRO A 432 2.29 -0.32 -8.17
N VAL A 433 2.17 0.97 -7.86
CA VAL A 433 3.13 2.02 -8.29
C VAL A 433 4.54 1.70 -7.77
N SER A 434 4.65 1.34 -6.49
CA SER A 434 5.82 0.67 -5.92
C SER A 434 5.43 -0.73 -5.42
N PRO A 435 6.39 -1.63 -5.19
CA PRO A 435 6.09 -2.93 -4.59
C PRO A 435 5.41 -2.79 -3.23
N LEU A 436 4.41 -3.65 -2.95
CA LEU A 436 3.86 -3.81 -1.61
C LEU A 436 4.91 -4.45 -0.71
N ASP A 437 5.82 -3.65 -0.21
CA ASP A 437 6.93 -4.09 0.63
C ASP A 437 7.26 -3.04 1.70
N PRO A 438 6.81 -3.23 2.96
CA PRO A 438 7.07 -2.27 4.03
C PRO A 438 8.55 -2.18 4.38
N TRP A 439 9.32 -3.25 4.14
CA TRP A 439 10.75 -3.27 4.39
C TRP A 439 11.50 -2.43 3.37
N LEU A 440 11.09 -2.46 2.10
CA LEU A 440 11.59 -1.56 1.05
C LEU A 440 11.26 -0.10 1.40
N ALA A 441 10.03 0.19 1.82
CA ALA A 441 9.62 1.54 2.22
C ALA A 441 10.46 2.06 3.40
N MET A 442 10.68 1.25 4.44
CA MET A 442 11.54 1.59 5.57
C MET A 442 13.01 1.78 5.15
N ALA A 443 13.54 0.87 4.31
CA ALA A 443 14.90 0.97 3.80
C ALA A 443 15.11 2.26 2.98
N ALA A 444 14.14 2.60 2.13
CA ALA A 444 14.15 3.82 1.34
C ALA A 444 14.08 5.08 2.22
N ALA A 445 13.27 5.07 3.28
CA ALA A 445 13.20 6.18 4.23
C ALA A 445 14.52 6.39 4.99
N VAL A 446 15.27 5.32 5.26
CA VAL A 446 16.52 5.36 6.04
C VAL A 446 17.72 5.68 5.16
N HIS A 447 17.92 4.96 4.06
CA HIS A 447 19.13 5.11 3.21
C HIS A 447 18.93 6.08 2.06
N ARG A 448 17.72 6.21 1.52
CA ARG A 448 17.36 7.12 0.43
C ARG A 448 18.15 6.91 -0.87
N SER A 449 18.57 5.67 -1.12
CA SER A 449 19.16 5.22 -2.39
C SER A 449 18.85 3.74 -2.64
N ALA A 450 18.71 3.37 -3.91
CA ALA A 450 18.54 1.97 -4.34
C ALA A 450 19.79 1.40 -5.01
N ASP A 451 20.75 2.24 -5.32
CA ASP A 451 21.96 1.94 -6.08
C ASP A 451 23.22 2.47 -5.38
N GLU A 452 24.34 2.51 -6.08
CA GLU A 452 25.64 2.95 -5.56
C GLU A 452 25.77 4.48 -5.42
N ARG A 453 24.75 5.25 -5.82
CA ARG A 453 24.75 6.72 -5.67
C ARG A 453 24.59 7.11 -4.20
N ASP A 454 25.13 8.27 -3.85
CA ASP A 454 24.93 8.86 -2.52
C ASP A 454 23.43 8.99 -2.19
N PRO A 455 23.04 8.88 -0.91
CA PRO A 455 21.68 9.08 -0.47
C PRO A 455 21.11 10.42 -0.94
N TRP A 456 19.94 10.38 -1.60
CA TRP A 456 19.28 11.60 -2.06
C TRP A 456 18.69 12.38 -0.87
N ASN A 457 19.05 13.67 -0.74
CA ASN A 457 18.64 14.51 0.39
C ASN A 457 18.90 13.82 1.74
N ALA A 458 20.13 13.36 1.99
CA ALA A 458 20.50 12.57 3.17
C ALA A 458 20.10 13.21 4.50
N GLY A 459 19.99 14.56 4.56
CA GLY A 459 19.46 15.30 5.71
C GLY A 459 18.03 14.95 6.09
N GLN A 460 17.27 14.38 5.16
CA GLN A 460 15.87 13.98 5.36
C GLN A 460 15.71 12.47 5.67
N SER A 461 16.80 11.73 5.90
CA SER A 461 16.78 10.33 6.30
C SER A 461 16.12 10.13 7.67
N LEU A 462 15.27 9.11 7.78
CA LEU A 462 14.76 8.64 9.06
C LEU A 462 15.75 7.70 9.75
N THR A 463 15.62 7.54 11.05
CA THR A 463 16.20 6.40 11.75
C THR A 463 15.35 5.14 11.49
N ALA A 464 15.94 3.95 11.63
CA ALA A 464 15.20 2.69 11.53
C ALA A 464 14.01 2.63 12.52
N ALA A 465 14.18 3.17 13.73
CA ALA A 465 13.13 3.24 14.74
C ALA A 465 11.96 4.15 14.31
N GLN A 466 12.23 5.28 13.66
CA GLN A 466 11.20 6.18 13.14
C GLN A 466 10.45 5.55 11.97
N ALA A 467 11.18 4.91 11.05
CA ALA A 467 10.58 4.22 9.91
C ALA A 467 9.69 3.04 10.36
N LEU A 468 10.16 2.25 11.34
CA LEU A 468 9.36 1.17 11.93
C LEU A 468 8.10 1.71 12.62
N ALA A 469 8.20 2.78 13.41
CA ALA A 469 7.05 3.40 14.06
C ALA A 469 6.01 3.91 13.04
N GLY A 470 6.45 4.45 11.89
CA GLY A 470 5.57 4.88 10.80
C GLY A 470 4.86 3.73 10.07
N SER A 471 5.33 2.48 10.27
CA SER A 471 4.79 1.27 9.62
C SER A 471 3.91 0.42 10.54
N THR A 472 3.61 0.83 11.78
CA THR A 472 2.89 0.02 12.77
C THR A 472 1.51 0.55 13.14
N ASP A 473 0.93 1.46 12.34
CA ASP A 473 -0.41 2.04 12.58
C ASP A 473 -0.55 2.67 13.98
N GLY A 474 0.49 3.36 14.45
CA GLY A 474 0.54 3.95 15.77
C GLY A 474 0.64 2.95 16.92
N CYS A 475 0.81 1.66 16.63
CA CYS A 475 1.13 0.68 17.67
C CYS A 475 2.57 0.87 18.13
N THR A 476 2.73 0.90 19.44
CA THR A 476 4.04 0.98 20.10
C THR A 476 4.55 -0.40 20.48
N THR A 477 5.65 -0.47 21.20
CA THR A 477 6.21 -1.72 21.76
C THR A 477 5.13 -2.67 22.26
N VAL A 478 5.27 -3.95 21.93
CA VAL A 478 4.33 -5.00 22.38
C VAL A 478 4.33 -5.09 23.89
N THR A 479 3.17 -4.89 24.51
CA THR A 479 2.95 -4.93 25.96
C THR A 479 1.64 -5.65 26.28
N LEU A 480 1.34 -5.85 27.56
CA LEU A 480 0.03 -6.34 28.00
C LEU A 480 -1.09 -5.45 27.46
N GLY A 481 -2.13 -6.05 26.92
CA GLY A 481 -3.26 -5.37 26.31
C GLY A 481 -3.05 -4.93 24.86
N SER A 482 -1.83 -5.02 24.31
CA SER A 482 -1.59 -4.76 22.88
C SER A 482 -2.47 -5.66 22.01
N ARG A 483 -2.80 -5.19 20.80
CA ARG A 483 -3.41 -6.08 19.79
C ARG A 483 -2.49 -7.28 19.55
N ALA A 484 -3.07 -8.46 19.40
CA ALA A 484 -2.35 -9.68 19.05
C ALA A 484 -2.05 -9.75 17.54
N ASP A 485 -1.77 -8.61 16.93
CA ASP A 485 -1.26 -8.44 15.59
C ASP A 485 0.26 -8.32 15.71
N LEU A 486 0.99 -9.39 15.45
CA LEU A 486 2.43 -9.48 15.72
C LEU A 486 3.18 -10.03 14.52
N VAL A 487 4.43 -9.60 14.38
CA VAL A 487 5.38 -10.19 13.40
C VAL A 487 6.59 -10.73 14.16
N VAL A 488 6.97 -11.95 13.83
CA VAL A 488 8.21 -12.58 14.29
C VAL A 488 9.26 -12.43 13.21
N LEU A 489 10.42 -11.89 13.57
CA LEU A 489 11.53 -11.60 12.68
C LEU A 489 12.76 -12.45 13.03
N GLU A 490 13.51 -12.89 12.04
CA GLU A 490 14.77 -13.62 12.24
C GLU A 490 15.88 -12.73 12.84
N ALA A 491 15.79 -11.40 12.69
CA ALA A 491 16.79 -10.47 13.16
C ALA A 491 16.17 -9.21 13.77
N ASP A 492 16.93 -8.50 14.61
CA ASP A 492 16.55 -7.20 15.15
C ASP A 492 16.55 -6.13 14.03
N PRO A 493 15.39 -5.51 13.71
CA PRO A 493 15.34 -4.46 12.71
C PRO A 493 16.10 -3.19 13.13
N LEU A 494 16.39 -3.03 14.42
CA LEU A 494 17.11 -1.87 14.98
C LEU A 494 18.58 -2.13 15.25
N ASP A 495 19.09 -3.34 15.01
CA ASP A 495 20.51 -3.65 15.21
C ASP A 495 21.39 -2.78 14.31
N GLY A 496 22.47 -2.21 14.86
CA GLY A 496 23.36 -1.30 14.13
C GLY A 496 22.71 0.00 13.67
N ALA A 497 21.55 0.41 14.21
CA ALA A 497 20.82 1.62 13.80
C ALA A 497 21.64 2.94 13.94
N ALA A 498 22.72 2.93 14.72
CA ALA A 498 23.69 4.05 14.81
C ALA A 498 24.83 3.95 13.77
N GLY A 499 24.81 2.93 12.92
CA GLY A 499 25.85 2.67 11.93
C GLY A 499 25.63 3.38 10.59
N ASP A 500 26.31 2.86 9.56
CA ASP A 500 26.15 3.31 8.19
C ASP A 500 24.72 3.07 7.68
N SER A 501 24.09 4.13 7.14
CA SER A 501 22.71 4.08 6.64
C SER A 501 22.52 3.06 5.51
N ALA A 502 23.57 2.80 4.70
CA ALA A 502 23.52 1.79 3.65
C ALA A 502 23.40 0.38 4.24
N ALA A 503 24.20 0.07 5.26
CA ALA A 503 24.13 -1.23 5.94
C ALA A 503 22.78 -1.44 6.64
N VAL A 504 22.25 -0.39 7.28
CA VAL A 504 20.91 -0.43 7.92
C VAL A 504 19.82 -0.60 6.86
N GLY A 505 19.87 0.18 5.77
CA GLY A 505 18.94 0.08 4.65
C GLY A 505 18.95 -1.31 4.00
N GLN A 506 20.14 -1.88 3.78
CA GLN A 506 20.25 -3.23 3.21
C GLN A 506 19.66 -4.30 4.14
N ARG A 507 19.88 -4.20 5.45
CA ARG A 507 19.29 -5.13 6.43
C ARG A 507 17.76 -5.05 6.42
N LEU A 508 17.21 -3.83 6.45
CA LEU A 508 15.76 -3.65 6.36
C LEU A 508 15.22 -4.24 5.07
N ARG A 509 15.84 -3.96 3.92
CA ARG A 509 15.40 -4.45 2.61
C ARG A 509 15.35 -5.97 2.50
N THR A 510 16.19 -6.67 3.26
CA THR A 510 16.28 -8.13 3.24
C THR A 510 15.79 -8.78 4.54
N MET A 511 14.95 -8.08 5.32
CA MET A 511 14.47 -8.56 6.62
C MET A 511 13.63 -9.83 6.47
N PRO A 512 14.06 -10.96 7.04
CA PRO A 512 13.29 -12.19 6.94
C PRO A 512 12.19 -12.21 8.00
N VAL A 513 10.95 -12.42 7.55
CA VAL A 513 9.78 -12.63 8.41
C VAL A 513 9.64 -14.13 8.69
N ALA A 514 9.67 -14.52 9.96
CA ALA A 514 9.49 -15.91 10.38
C ALA A 514 8.01 -16.29 10.55
N ALA A 515 7.20 -15.38 11.12
CA ALA A 515 5.77 -15.59 11.25
C ALA A 515 5.01 -14.27 11.36
N THR A 516 3.73 -14.29 10.99
CA THR A 516 2.80 -13.18 11.13
C THR A 516 1.54 -13.67 11.82
N TYR A 517 1.08 -12.91 12.80
CA TYR A 517 -0.14 -13.18 13.56
C TYR A 517 -1.13 -12.02 13.41
N LEU A 518 -2.37 -12.34 13.10
CA LEU A 518 -3.50 -11.42 13.02
C LEU A 518 -4.53 -11.80 14.10
N GLY A 519 -4.72 -10.94 15.08
CA GLY A 519 -5.63 -11.25 16.19
C GLY A 519 -5.24 -12.48 17.01
N GLY A 520 -3.97 -12.88 17.00
CA GLY A 520 -3.45 -14.09 17.62
C GLY A 520 -3.51 -15.36 16.75
N ARG A 521 -4.12 -15.30 15.57
CA ARG A 521 -4.10 -16.39 14.58
C ARG A 521 -2.90 -16.23 13.66
N ARG A 522 -2.13 -17.32 13.45
CA ARG A 522 -1.00 -17.31 12.54
C ARG A 522 -1.48 -17.26 11.09
N THR A 523 -1.13 -16.22 10.36
CA THR A 523 -1.46 -16.02 8.94
C THR A 523 -0.30 -16.35 8.01
N PHE A 524 0.93 -16.38 8.54
CA PHE A 524 2.14 -16.79 7.83
C PHE A 524 3.13 -17.45 8.78
N GLY A 525 3.90 -18.46 8.28
CA GLY A 525 5.02 -19.09 8.95
C GLY A 525 6.01 -19.63 7.94
N SER A 526 7.31 -19.31 8.09
CA SER A 526 8.39 -19.65 7.15
C SER A 526 9.00 -21.04 7.30
N GLY A 527 8.55 -21.87 8.23
CA GLY A 527 9.19 -23.15 8.57
C GLY A 527 8.22 -24.31 8.74
N HIS A 528 8.68 -25.45 8.39
CA HIS A 528 8.26 -26.86 8.51
C HIS A 528 7.35 -27.24 9.70
N ASP A 529 6.12 -26.71 9.78
CA ASP A 529 5.09 -27.21 10.70
C ASP A 529 3.79 -27.55 9.98
N ASP A 530 3.88 -28.13 8.78
CA ASP A 530 2.81 -28.92 8.17
C ASP A 530 3.04 -30.41 8.51
N ARG A 531 2.73 -30.78 9.78
CA ARG A 531 2.43 -32.18 10.16
C ARG A 531 1.31 -32.23 11.19
#